data_fc4e5db226e289572411d5311919d1f2
#
_entry.id   fc4e5db226e289572411d5311919d1f2
#
_cell.length_a   1.000
_cell.length_b   1.000
_cell.length_c   1.000
_cell.angle_alpha   90.00
_cell.angle_beta   90.00
_cell.angle_gamma   90.00
#
_symmetry.space_group_name_H-M   'P 1'
#
loop_
_entity.id
_entity.type
_entity.pdbx_description
1 polymer ?
#
loop_
_entity_poly.entity_id
_entity_poly.type
_entity_poly.pdbx_seq_one_letter_code
_entity_poly.pdbx_strand_id
1 'polypeptide(L)'
;MEFPLSITANINSHEGNFSREIELRSPLTFIVGPNGSGKTHLLKGLKESFNSYTNKKVRFISAGRLGPLERYRSNYDQYDRSGEADNATHGYKSNSEYRHKIETINGDLHTLSVRTDILIKVRERLQKLFKRNIEIDWDAGELKVSFSRLDNCNSHYSSGREASGLLHLVGILSALYDDEVGVLLIDEPEVSLHPQLQAFLLKEITRVAGIPREDGYK
;
A
#
# COMPACT_ATOMS: atom_id res chain seq x y z
N MET A 1 -11.82 9.19 15.85
CA MET A 1 -12.59 7.97 16.24
C MET A 1 -12.27 7.64 17.67
N GLU A 2 -13.26 7.28 18.46
CA GLU A 2 -13.08 6.81 19.84
C GLU A 2 -13.23 5.30 19.88
N PHE A 3 -12.55 4.63 20.83
CA PHE A 3 -12.61 3.19 21.02
C PHE A 3 -13.22 2.86 22.40
N PRO A 4 -14.01 1.78 22.53
CA PRO A 4 -14.37 0.81 21.47
C PRO A 4 -15.30 1.40 20.41
N LEU A 5 -15.15 0.95 19.15
CA LEU A 5 -15.96 1.36 18.02
C LEU A 5 -16.73 0.15 17.48
N SER A 6 -18.06 0.21 17.52
CA SER A 6 -18.93 -0.76 16.83
C SER A 6 -19.16 -0.33 15.40
N ILE A 7 -18.87 -1.19 14.45
CA ILE A 7 -19.03 -0.94 13.02
C ILE A 7 -19.68 -2.14 12.33
N THR A 8 -20.61 -1.88 11.45
CA THR A 8 -21.26 -2.92 10.65
C THR A 8 -20.56 -3.06 9.31
N ALA A 9 -19.99 -4.22 9.04
CA ALA A 9 -19.45 -4.57 7.73
C ALA A 9 -20.54 -5.19 6.86
N ASN A 10 -20.80 -4.60 5.70
CA ASN A 10 -21.68 -5.16 4.68
C ASN A 10 -20.85 -6.01 3.71
N ILE A 11 -21.11 -7.32 3.72
CA ILE A 11 -20.32 -8.29 2.98
C ILE A 11 -21.15 -8.83 1.82
N ASN A 12 -20.66 -8.61 0.61
CA ASN A 12 -21.22 -9.16 -0.61
C ASN A 12 -20.44 -10.42 -0.99
N SER A 13 -21.11 -11.56 -1.02
CA SER A 13 -20.52 -12.84 -1.40
C SER A 13 -21.36 -13.55 -2.46
N HIS A 14 -20.85 -14.64 -3.02
CA HIS A 14 -21.62 -15.50 -3.95
C HIS A 14 -22.85 -16.11 -3.31
N GLU A 15 -22.85 -16.28 -1.99
CA GLU A 15 -23.96 -16.84 -1.21
C GLU A 15 -25.01 -15.79 -0.83
N GLY A 16 -24.77 -14.51 -1.16
CA GLY A 16 -25.65 -13.40 -0.86
C GLY A 16 -24.99 -12.27 -0.07
N ASN A 17 -25.80 -11.29 0.29
CA ASN A 17 -25.39 -10.14 1.06
C ASN A 17 -25.73 -10.36 2.53
N PHE A 18 -24.77 -10.15 3.40
CA PHE A 18 -25.00 -10.22 4.84
C PHE A 18 -24.21 -9.13 5.57
N SER A 19 -24.69 -8.77 6.74
CA SER A 19 -24.07 -7.76 7.59
C SER A 19 -23.48 -8.41 8.84
N ARG A 20 -22.33 -7.93 9.28
CA ARG A 20 -21.69 -8.34 10.55
C ARG A 20 -21.33 -7.11 11.35
N GLU A 21 -21.76 -7.07 12.58
CA GLU A 21 -21.31 -6.08 13.55
C GLU A 21 -19.98 -6.53 14.17
N ILE A 22 -19.03 -5.60 14.23
CA ILE A 22 -17.66 -5.84 14.73
C ILE A 22 -17.35 -4.74 15.73
N GLU A 23 -16.89 -5.14 16.91
CA GLU A 23 -16.36 -4.23 17.92
C GLU A 23 -14.85 -4.11 17.77
N LEU A 24 -14.37 -2.95 17.37
CA LEU A 24 -12.96 -2.61 17.32
C LEU A 24 -12.58 -1.97 18.67
N ARG A 25 -11.68 -2.63 19.40
CA ARG A 25 -11.30 -2.21 20.77
C ARG A 25 -10.07 -1.30 20.81
N SER A 26 -9.35 -1.22 19.72
CA SER A 26 -8.13 -0.41 19.64
C SER A 26 -7.88 0.10 18.22
N PRO A 27 -7.03 1.12 18.06
CA PRO A 27 -6.65 1.65 16.74
C PRO A 27 -5.97 0.61 15.83
N LEU A 28 -5.29 -0.38 16.41
CA LEU A 28 -4.67 -1.48 15.69
C LEU A 28 -5.43 -2.77 15.96
N THR A 29 -6.01 -3.34 14.90
CA THR A 29 -6.78 -4.58 14.96
C THR A 29 -6.25 -5.58 13.93
N PHE A 30 -6.03 -6.82 14.36
CA PHE A 30 -5.63 -7.94 13.49
C PHE A 30 -6.81 -8.85 13.23
N ILE A 31 -7.07 -9.14 11.96
CA ILE A 31 -8.07 -10.12 11.53
C ILE A 31 -7.33 -11.38 11.09
N VAL A 32 -7.49 -12.44 11.87
CA VAL A 32 -6.78 -13.71 11.66
C VAL A 32 -7.77 -14.81 11.30
N GLY A 33 -7.39 -15.68 10.38
CA GLY A 33 -8.19 -16.84 9.96
C GLY A 33 -7.55 -17.58 8.79
N PRO A 34 -7.99 -18.81 8.51
CA PRO A 34 -7.45 -19.61 7.39
C PRO A 34 -7.73 -18.97 6.04
N ASN A 35 -7.04 -19.45 5.00
CA ASN A 35 -7.32 -19.03 3.62
C ASN A 35 -8.75 -19.42 3.25
N GLY A 36 -9.44 -18.54 2.51
CA GLY A 36 -10.85 -18.74 2.15
C GLY A 36 -11.87 -18.38 3.24
N SER A 37 -11.46 -17.97 4.45
CA SER A 37 -12.39 -17.59 5.55
C SER A 37 -13.11 -16.25 5.36
N GLY A 38 -12.90 -15.57 4.22
CA GLY A 38 -13.60 -14.31 3.92
C GLY A 38 -12.93 -13.04 4.45
N LYS A 39 -11.67 -13.08 4.93
CA LYS A 39 -10.95 -11.89 5.44
C LYS A 39 -10.99 -10.71 4.47
N THR A 40 -10.67 -10.94 3.21
CA THR A 40 -10.69 -9.91 2.17
C THR A 40 -12.08 -9.31 1.97
N HIS A 41 -13.14 -10.15 1.98
CA HIS A 41 -14.52 -9.66 1.87
C HIS A 41 -14.92 -8.81 3.07
N LEU A 42 -14.51 -9.23 4.26
CA LEU A 42 -14.72 -8.47 5.48
C LEU A 42 -14.02 -7.10 5.42
N LEU A 43 -12.75 -7.05 5.02
CA LEU A 43 -12.00 -5.80 4.86
C LEU A 43 -12.66 -4.86 3.84
N LYS A 44 -13.17 -5.40 2.72
CA LYS A 44 -13.90 -4.62 1.71
C LYS A 44 -15.21 -4.06 2.27
N GLY A 45 -15.96 -4.87 3.01
CA GLY A 45 -17.19 -4.41 3.69
C GLY A 45 -16.92 -3.34 4.74
N LEU A 46 -15.84 -3.46 5.50
CA LEU A 46 -15.39 -2.44 6.45
C LEU A 46 -14.96 -1.15 5.74
N LYS A 47 -14.30 -1.23 4.57
CA LYS A 47 -13.89 -0.04 3.81
C LYS A 47 -15.06 0.88 3.50
N GLU A 48 -16.18 0.30 3.04
CA GLU A 48 -17.39 1.07 2.74
C GLU A 48 -17.96 1.71 4.00
N SER A 49 -18.05 0.95 5.07
CA SER A 49 -18.63 1.40 6.34
C SER A 49 -17.80 2.51 6.99
N PHE A 50 -16.46 2.41 6.97
CA PHE A 50 -15.59 3.42 7.56
C PHE A 50 -15.73 4.81 6.96
N ASN A 51 -16.18 4.94 5.71
CA ASN A 51 -16.43 6.24 5.10
C ASN A 51 -17.48 7.08 5.87
N SER A 52 -18.34 6.44 6.66
CA SER A 52 -19.32 7.12 7.51
C SER A 52 -18.76 7.55 8.87
N TYR A 53 -17.60 7.04 9.27
CA TYR A 53 -17.00 7.26 10.60
C TYR A 53 -15.81 8.22 10.58
N THR A 54 -15.32 8.60 9.42
CA THR A 54 -14.18 9.51 9.30
C THR A 54 -14.35 10.48 8.15
N ASN A 55 -13.89 11.72 8.36
CA ASN A 55 -13.77 12.73 7.29
C ASN A 55 -12.49 12.56 6.47
N LYS A 56 -11.58 11.70 6.91
CA LYS A 56 -10.33 11.37 6.20
C LYS A 56 -10.55 10.25 5.21
N LYS A 57 -9.54 9.97 4.41
CA LYS A 57 -9.57 8.91 3.41
C LYS A 57 -9.49 7.53 4.06
N VAL A 58 -10.25 6.59 3.53
CA VAL A 58 -10.15 5.17 3.85
C VAL A 58 -9.33 4.51 2.74
N ARG A 59 -8.17 3.98 3.09
CA ARG A 59 -7.26 3.33 2.14
C ARG A 59 -7.31 1.82 2.32
N PHE A 60 -7.56 1.09 1.23
CA PHE A 60 -7.44 -0.36 1.19
C PHE A 60 -6.23 -0.75 0.33
N ILE A 61 -5.37 -1.59 0.87
CA ILE A 61 -4.22 -2.18 0.17
C ILE A 61 -4.50 -3.66 -0.01
N SER A 62 -4.69 -4.10 -1.26
CA SER A 62 -4.99 -5.48 -1.60
C SER A 62 -3.74 -6.38 -1.53
N ALA A 63 -3.95 -7.69 -1.35
CA ALA A 63 -2.88 -8.69 -1.44
C ALA A 63 -2.19 -8.66 -2.82
N GLY A 64 -2.97 -8.49 -3.91
CA GLY A 64 -2.50 -8.41 -5.29
C GLY A 64 -1.98 -7.03 -5.73
N ARG A 65 -1.53 -6.18 -4.81
CA ARG A 65 -1.16 -4.77 -5.07
C ARG A 65 -0.09 -4.55 -6.13
N LEU A 66 0.76 -5.54 -6.41
CA LEU A 66 1.79 -5.45 -7.45
C LEU A 66 1.32 -5.91 -8.84
N GLY A 67 0.09 -6.37 -8.97
CA GLY A 67 -0.45 -6.88 -10.25
C GLY A 67 -0.17 -6.00 -11.47
N PRO A 68 -0.25 -4.65 -11.40
CA PRO A 68 0.10 -3.78 -12.53
C PRO A 68 1.54 -3.93 -13.04
N LEU A 69 2.49 -4.36 -12.18
CA LEU A 69 3.88 -4.57 -12.57
C LEU A 69 4.13 -5.92 -13.23
N GLU A 70 3.26 -6.90 -13.02
CA GLU A 70 3.43 -8.24 -13.57
C GLU A 70 3.46 -8.23 -15.11
N ARG A 71 2.71 -7.33 -15.74
CA ARG A 71 2.74 -7.15 -17.21
C ARG A 71 4.13 -6.78 -17.75
N TYR A 72 5.00 -6.19 -16.94
CA TYR A 72 6.38 -5.83 -17.30
C TYR A 72 7.40 -6.89 -16.93
N ARG A 73 7.02 -7.86 -16.09
CA ARG A 73 7.91 -8.86 -15.50
C ARG A 73 7.69 -10.26 -16.05
N SER A 74 6.49 -10.53 -16.58
CA SER A 74 6.10 -11.85 -17.01
C SER A 74 6.41 -12.09 -18.48
N ASN A 75 7.08 -13.20 -18.77
CA ASN A 75 7.26 -13.74 -20.12
C ASN A 75 6.30 -14.90 -20.42
N TYR A 76 5.24 -15.02 -19.62
CA TYR A 76 4.35 -16.20 -19.63
C TYR A 76 3.59 -16.35 -20.95
N ASP A 77 3.23 -15.28 -21.60
CA ASP A 77 2.47 -15.21 -22.84
C ASP A 77 3.33 -15.35 -24.12
N GLN A 78 4.53 -15.87 -23.99
CA GLN A 78 5.49 -16.14 -25.06
C GLN A 78 6.03 -14.89 -25.81
N TYR A 79 5.71 -13.71 -25.35
CA TYR A 79 6.32 -12.48 -25.84
C TYR A 79 7.60 -12.21 -25.07
N ASP A 80 8.69 -11.94 -25.78
CA ASP A 80 9.94 -11.47 -25.15
C ASP A 80 9.73 -10.03 -24.66
N ARG A 81 9.53 -9.90 -23.35
CA ARG A 81 9.39 -8.60 -22.68
C ARG A 81 10.63 -8.20 -21.90
N SER A 82 11.78 -8.76 -22.24
CA SER A 82 13.03 -8.53 -21.50
C SER A 82 13.40 -7.05 -21.34
N GLY A 83 12.97 -6.20 -22.27
CA GLY A 83 13.15 -4.74 -22.21
C GLY A 83 11.98 -3.97 -21.56
N GLU A 84 10.82 -4.60 -21.38
CA GLU A 84 9.63 -3.86 -20.87
C GLU A 84 9.75 -3.48 -19.39
N ALA A 85 10.50 -4.25 -18.61
CA ALA A 85 10.72 -3.93 -17.20
C ALA A 85 11.39 -2.54 -17.02
N ASP A 86 12.18 -2.09 -17.98
CA ASP A 86 12.81 -0.78 -17.96
C ASP A 86 11.84 0.35 -18.30
N ASN A 87 10.72 0.01 -18.94
CA ASN A 87 9.68 0.94 -19.37
C ASN A 87 8.46 0.96 -18.44
N ALA A 88 8.55 0.34 -17.25
CA ALA A 88 7.44 0.29 -16.32
C ALA A 88 6.92 1.69 -15.97
N THR A 89 5.61 1.91 -16.15
CA THR A 89 4.91 3.14 -15.82
C THR A 89 3.80 2.88 -14.80
N HIS A 90 3.46 3.92 -14.05
CA HIS A 90 2.49 3.83 -12.96
C HIS A 90 1.25 4.68 -13.18
N GLY A 91 0.98 5.05 -14.41
CA GLY A 91 -0.19 5.82 -14.84
C GLY A 91 0.09 7.30 -15.05
N TYR A 92 -0.95 8.04 -15.40
CA TYR A 92 -0.88 9.44 -15.81
C TYR A 92 -1.07 10.39 -14.63
N LYS A 93 -0.64 11.64 -14.78
CA LYS A 93 -0.71 12.68 -13.74
C LYS A 93 -2.13 12.87 -13.18
N SER A 94 -3.16 12.73 -13.99
CA SER A 94 -4.57 12.78 -13.55
C SER A 94 -4.93 11.74 -12.51
N ASN A 95 -4.22 10.60 -12.47
CA ASN A 95 -4.47 9.55 -11.49
C ASN A 95 -4.12 10.00 -10.06
N SER A 96 -3.28 11.04 -9.90
CA SER A 96 -2.88 11.56 -8.59
C SER A 96 -4.08 12.10 -7.78
N GLU A 97 -5.11 12.60 -8.45
CA GLU A 97 -6.35 13.06 -7.79
C GLU A 97 -7.13 11.92 -7.14
N TYR A 98 -7.01 10.72 -7.70
CA TYR A 98 -7.73 9.52 -7.27
C TYR A 98 -6.84 8.52 -6.53
N ARG A 99 -5.61 8.90 -6.14
CA ARG A 99 -4.59 8.02 -5.56
C ARG A 99 -5.10 7.13 -4.43
N HIS A 100 -5.97 7.66 -3.56
CA HIS A 100 -6.53 6.90 -2.43
C HIS A 100 -7.58 5.85 -2.84
N LYS A 101 -8.13 5.95 -4.05
CA LYS A 101 -9.09 4.97 -4.59
C LYS A 101 -8.40 3.84 -5.35
N ILE A 102 -7.14 4.04 -5.74
CA ILE A 102 -6.36 3.03 -6.48
C ILE A 102 -5.79 2.03 -5.48
N GLU A 103 -6.32 0.82 -5.45
CA GLU A 103 -5.96 -0.24 -4.47
C GLU A 103 -4.63 -0.95 -4.75
N THR A 104 -3.99 -0.63 -5.87
CA THR A 104 -2.69 -1.17 -6.27
C THR A 104 -1.56 -0.22 -5.88
N ILE A 105 -0.31 -0.68 -6.05
CA ILE A 105 0.90 0.11 -5.79
C ILE A 105 0.91 1.45 -6.54
N ASN A 106 0.24 1.53 -7.70
CA ASN A 106 0.19 2.78 -8.44
C ASN A 106 -0.38 3.93 -7.60
N GLY A 107 -1.42 3.69 -6.79
CA GLY A 107 -1.97 4.71 -5.89
C GLY A 107 -0.97 5.19 -4.84
N ASP A 108 -0.15 4.28 -4.33
CA ASP A 108 0.88 4.59 -3.34
C ASP A 108 2.04 5.36 -3.97
N LEU A 109 2.44 5.01 -5.19
CA LEU A 109 3.47 5.74 -5.94
C LEU A 109 2.98 7.13 -6.37
N HIS A 110 1.71 7.27 -6.73
CA HIS A 110 1.10 8.59 -6.93
C HIS A 110 1.09 9.42 -5.64
N THR A 111 0.87 8.81 -4.48
CA THR A 111 1.00 9.52 -3.19
C THR A 111 2.41 10.06 -3.01
N LEU A 112 3.43 9.25 -3.27
CA LEU A 112 4.83 9.67 -3.17
C LEU A 112 5.19 10.77 -4.18
N SER A 113 4.56 10.81 -5.35
CA SER A 113 4.82 11.83 -6.38
C SER A 113 4.28 13.22 -6.01
N VAL A 114 3.22 13.28 -5.19
CA VAL A 114 2.59 14.56 -4.76
C VAL A 114 2.93 14.94 -3.33
N ARG A 115 3.39 13.98 -2.50
CA ARG A 115 3.71 14.18 -1.09
C ARG A 115 5.20 13.94 -0.83
N THR A 116 5.98 14.98 -1.08
CA THR A 116 7.46 14.94 -0.89
C THR A 116 7.85 14.63 0.56
N ASP A 117 7.05 15.07 1.53
CA ASP A 117 7.27 14.78 2.95
C ASP A 117 7.18 13.28 3.25
N ILE A 118 6.25 12.57 2.60
CA ILE A 118 6.11 11.11 2.72
C ILE A 118 7.25 10.43 1.97
N LEU A 119 7.58 10.89 0.77
CA LEU A 119 8.70 10.37 -0.03
C LEU A 119 10.02 10.40 0.76
N ILE A 120 10.31 11.49 1.46
CA ILE A 120 11.50 11.61 2.31
C ILE A 120 11.50 10.52 3.40
N LYS A 121 10.41 10.35 4.11
CA LYS A 121 10.29 9.33 5.17
C LYS A 121 10.47 7.91 4.63
N VAL A 122 9.84 7.60 3.48
CA VAL A 122 9.99 6.29 2.83
C VAL A 122 11.44 6.09 2.38
N ARG A 123 12.05 7.09 1.75
CA ARG A 123 13.45 7.06 1.30
C ARG A 123 14.41 6.77 2.45
N GLU A 124 14.26 7.41 3.60
CA GLU A 124 15.07 7.16 4.78
C GLU A 124 14.99 5.68 5.24
N ARG A 125 13.80 5.09 5.20
CA ARG A 125 13.61 3.67 5.54
C ARG A 125 14.28 2.74 4.53
N LEU A 126 14.14 3.03 3.25
CA LEU A 126 14.79 2.24 2.19
C LEU A 126 16.31 2.32 2.27
N GLN A 127 16.86 3.50 2.51
CA GLN A 127 18.30 3.69 2.68
C GLN A 127 18.83 2.90 3.88
N LYS A 128 18.13 2.95 5.01
CA LYS A 128 18.52 2.26 6.24
C LYS A 128 18.46 0.72 6.10
N LEU A 129 17.38 0.21 5.49
CA LEU A 129 17.10 -1.23 5.46
C LEU A 129 17.74 -1.94 4.27
N PHE A 130 17.75 -1.31 3.11
CA PHE A 130 18.10 -1.97 1.85
C PHE A 130 19.29 -1.35 1.15
N LYS A 131 19.82 -0.22 1.65
CA LYS A 131 20.83 0.57 0.94
C LYS A 131 20.35 0.96 -0.48
N ARG A 132 19.06 1.31 -0.56
CA ARG A 132 18.40 1.73 -1.80
C ARG A 132 17.89 3.15 -1.69
N ASN A 133 17.91 3.85 -2.80
CA ASN A 133 17.22 5.11 -3.00
C ASN A 133 16.05 4.91 -3.96
N ILE A 134 14.99 5.70 -3.82
CA ILE A 134 13.84 5.73 -4.73
C ILE A 134 13.73 7.13 -5.32
N GLU A 135 13.50 7.20 -6.62
CA GLU A 135 13.29 8.44 -7.38
C GLU A 135 11.99 8.33 -8.15
N ILE A 136 11.28 9.43 -8.21
CA ILE A 136 9.95 9.53 -8.80
C ILE A 136 9.96 10.73 -9.74
N ASP A 137 9.71 10.47 -11.01
CA ASP A 137 9.74 11.46 -12.07
C ASP A 137 8.50 11.36 -12.98
N TRP A 138 8.21 12.43 -13.71
CA TRP A 138 7.20 12.48 -14.73
C TRP A 138 7.85 12.52 -16.12
N ASP A 139 7.61 11.49 -16.92
CA ASP A 139 8.09 11.41 -18.30
C ASP A 139 6.90 11.33 -19.25
N ALA A 140 6.78 12.29 -20.15
CA ALA A 140 5.65 12.41 -21.10
C ALA A 140 4.25 12.31 -20.43
N GLY A 141 4.12 12.77 -19.18
CA GLY A 141 2.89 12.70 -18.41
C GLY A 141 2.64 11.37 -17.69
N GLU A 142 3.52 10.40 -17.85
CA GLU A 142 3.49 9.11 -17.15
C GLU A 142 4.41 9.12 -15.93
N LEU A 143 3.96 8.47 -14.85
CA LEU A 143 4.74 8.34 -13.64
C LEU A 143 5.80 7.25 -13.80
N LYS A 144 7.06 7.65 -13.72
CA LYS A 144 8.23 6.75 -13.71
C LYS A 144 8.79 6.66 -12.29
N VAL A 145 9.14 5.44 -11.91
CA VAL A 145 9.78 5.18 -10.60
C VAL A 145 11.03 4.36 -10.82
N SER A 146 12.14 4.89 -10.34
CA SER A 146 13.45 4.25 -10.43
C SER A 146 14.07 4.07 -9.06
N PHE A 147 15.00 3.13 -8.98
CA PHE A 147 15.79 2.84 -7.80
C PHE A 147 17.26 2.92 -8.12
N SER A 148 18.05 3.27 -7.11
CA SER A 148 19.52 3.20 -7.18
C SER A 148 20.09 2.60 -5.91
N ARG A 149 21.31 2.04 -6.00
CA ARG A 149 22.06 1.58 -4.84
C ARG A 149 22.86 2.73 -4.25
N LEU A 150 22.96 2.79 -2.92
CA LEU A 150 23.76 3.83 -2.27
C LEU A 150 25.27 3.67 -2.51
N ASP A 151 25.73 2.45 -2.77
CA ASP A 151 27.13 2.13 -3.10
C ASP A 151 27.48 2.41 -4.57
N ASN A 152 26.47 2.55 -5.43
CA ASN A 152 26.63 2.88 -6.85
C ASN A 152 25.49 3.79 -7.32
N CYS A 153 25.55 5.05 -6.94
CA CYS A 153 24.52 6.04 -7.27
C CYS A 153 24.35 6.32 -8.76
N ASN A 154 25.26 5.89 -9.61
CA ASN A 154 25.19 6.11 -11.05
C ASN A 154 24.39 5.03 -11.79
N SER A 155 23.98 3.94 -11.11
CA SER A 155 23.18 2.88 -11.71
C SER A 155 21.72 2.97 -11.27
N HIS A 156 20.92 3.71 -12.04
CA HIS A 156 19.47 3.73 -11.87
C HIS A 156 18.83 2.58 -12.65
N TYR A 157 17.81 1.99 -12.09
CA TYR A 157 17.01 0.95 -12.74
C TYR A 157 15.53 1.14 -12.42
N SER A 158 14.67 0.72 -13.35
CA SER A 158 13.23 0.85 -13.23
C SER A 158 12.65 0.01 -12.09
N SER A 159 11.54 0.47 -11.52
CA SER A 159 10.72 -0.26 -10.56
C SER A 159 10.29 -1.66 -11.05
N GLY A 160 10.18 -1.85 -12.37
CA GLY A 160 9.92 -3.16 -12.95
C GLY A 160 10.99 -4.20 -12.64
N ARG A 161 12.23 -3.79 -12.34
CA ARG A 161 13.35 -4.66 -11.98
C ARG A 161 13.57 -4.81 -10.47
N GLU A 162 12.83 -4.05 -9.64
CA GLU A 162 13.02 -4.10 -8.18
C GLU A 162 12.30 -5.32 -7.57
N ALA A 163 12.82 -5.78 -6.42
CA ALA A 163 12.26 -6.92 -5.70
C ALA A 163 10.83 -6.64 -5.20
N SER A 164 9.94 -7.63 -5.35
CA SER A 164 8.54 -7.51 -4.94
C SER A 164 8.39 -7.12 -3.47
N GLY A 165 9.18 -7.71 -2.57
CA GLY A 165 9.11 -7.39 -1.14
C GLY A 165 9.44 -5.93 -0.84
N LEU A 166 10.41 -5.31 -1.54
CA LEU A 166 10.71 -3.90 -1.37
C LEU A 166 9.56 -3.02 -1.86
N LEU A 167 8.99 -3.34 -3.01
CA LEU A 167 7.85 -2.60 -3.56
C LEU A 167 6.59 -2.73 -2.69
N HIS A 168 6.32 -3.91 -2.13
CA HIS A 168 5.26 -4.10 -1.13
C HIS A 168 5.45 -3.19 0.08
N LEU A 169 6.68 -3.14 0.59
CA LEU A 169 7.01 -2.27 1.72
C LEU A 169 6.84 -0.79 1.38
N VAL A 170 7.29 -0.35 0.20
CA VAL A 170 7.10 1.04 -0.29
C VAL A 170 5.62 1.41 -0.29
N GLY A 171 4.76 0.56 -0.85
CA GLY A 171 3.33 0.80 -0.91
C GLY A 171 2.71 0.95 0.48
N ILE A 172 2.99 0.01 1.38
CA ILE A 172 2.43 0.05 2.74
C ILE A 172 2.94 1.27 3.52
N LEU A 173 4.24 1.57 3.46
CA LEU A 173 4.81 2.74 4.15
C LEU A 173 4.27 4.06 3.61
N SER A 174 4.06 4.17 2.29
CA SER A 174 3.44 5.33 1.68
C SER A 174 2.07 5.63 2.29
N ALA A 175 1.18 4.63 2.30
CA ALA A 175 -0.15 4.78 2.89
C ALA A 175 -0.12 4.97 4.41
N LEU A 176 0.82 4.33 5.10
CA LEU A 176 0.98 4.43 6.55
C LEU A 176 1.39 5.83 6.99
N TYR A 177 2.27 6.49 6.24
CA TYR A 177 2.76 7.83 6.57
C TYR A 177 1.87 8.96 6.04
N ASP A 178 0.88 8.67 5.21
CA ASP A 178 -0.06 9.65 4.68
C ASP A 178 -1.06 10.08 5.77
N ASP A 179 -1.02 11.33 6.18
CA ASP A 179 -1.90 11.90 7.20
C ASP A 179 -3.31 12.22 6.69
N GLU A 180 -3.53 12.22 5.38
CA GLU A 180 -4.85 12.27 4.78
C GLU A 180 -5.63 10.95 4.98
N VAL A 181 -4.91 9.84 5.22
CA VAL A 181 -5.50 8.54 5.49
C VAL A 181 -5.86 8.43 6.98
N GLY A 182 -7.15 8.29 7.26
CA GLY A 182 -7.67 8.09 8.61
C GLY A 182 -7.88 6.62 8.99
N VAL A 183 -8.08 5.77 7.98
CA VAL A 183 -8.21 4.31 8.14
C VAL A 183 -7.40 3.61 7.08
N LEU A 184 -6.53 2.71 7.51
CA LEU A 184 -5.72 1.87 6.62
C LEU A 184 -6.09 0.40 6.82
N LEU A 185 -6.62 -0.20 5.77
CA LEU A 185 -6.97 -1.62 5.71
C LEU A 185 -5.94 -2.33 4.84
N ILE A 186 -5.23 -3.32 5.37
CA ILE A 186 -4.18 -4.04 4.64
C ILE A 186 -4.55 -5.52 4.58
N ASP A 187 -4.68 -6.04 3.37
CA ASP A 187 -4.89 -7.46 3.12
C ASP A 187 -3.54 -8.13 2.86
N GLU A 188 -3.26 -9.19 3.62
CA GLU A 188 -2.04 -9.98 3.56
C GLU A 188 -0.76 -9.09 3.56
N PRO A 189 -0.50 -8.33 4.64
CA PRO A 189 0.66 -7.44 4.72
C PRO A 189 2.00 -8.18 4.63
N GLU A 190 2.03 -9.47 4.94
CA GLU A 190 3.20 -10.35 4.94
C GLU A 190 3.62 -10.85 3.57
N VAL A 191 2.76 -10.76 2.55
CA VAL A 191 3.02 -11.29 1.21
C VAL A 191 4.33 -10.73 0.64
N SER A 192 5.17 -11.62 0.14
CA SER A 192 6.49 -11.33 -0.44
C SER A 192 7.51 -10.69 0.53
N LEU A 193 7.20 -10.58 1.82
CA LEU A 193 8.12 -10.03 2.81
C LEU A 193 8.89 -11.14 3.55
N HIS A 194 10.21 -11.01 3.59
CA HIS A 194 11.04 -11.82 4.48
C HIS A 194 10.65 -11.57 5.96
N PRO A 195 10.72 -12.57 6.87
CA PRO A 195 10.31 -12.43 8.27
C PRO A 195 10.87 -11.19 8.99
N GLN A 196 12.11 -10.81 8.71
CA GLN A 196 12.72 -9.60 9.29
C GLN A 196 11.99 -8.32 8.84
N LEU A 197 11.51 -8.27 7.59
CA LEU A 197 10.74 -7.15 7.07
C LEU A 197 9.31 -7.14 7.60
N GLN A 198 8.73 -8.30 7.86
CA GLN A 198 7.43 -8.42 8.54
C GLN A 198 7.51 -7.84 9.96
N ALA A 199 8.56 -8.21 10.72
CA ALA A 199 8.80 -7.67 12.05
C ALA A 199 9.03 -6.14 12.03
N PHE A 200 9.80 -5.65 11.06
CA PHE A 200 9.99 -4.21 10.86
C PHE A 200 8.66 -3.51 10.56
N LEU A 201 7.88 -4.05 9.61
CA LEU A 201 6.59 -3.47 9.22
C LEU A 201 5.62 -3.42 10.40
N LEU A 202 5.52 -4.49 11.17
CA LEU A 202 4.70 -4.53 12.37
C LEU A 202 5.10 -3.44 13.37
N LYS A 203 6.40 -3.25 13.58
CA LYS A 203 6.91 -2.19 14.47
C LYS A 203 6.55 -0.79 13.94
N GLU A 204 6.65 -0.55 12.63
CA GLU A 204 6.28 0.74 12.03
C GLU A 204 4.76 0.98 12.13
N ILE A 205 3.93 -0.04 11.85
CA ILE A 205 2.47 0.05 12.00
C ILE A 205 2.11 0.40 13.44
N THR A 206 2.63 -0.34 14.41
CA THR A 206 2.37 -0.10 15.85
C THR A 206 2.77 1.31 16.27
N ARG A 207 3.92 1.79 15.76
CA ARG A 207 4.41 3.14 16.06
C ARG A 207 3.49 4.22 15.53
N VAL A 208 2.88 4.04 14.35
CA VAL A 208 2.02 5.05 13.72
C VAL A 208 0.58 4.95 14.23
N ALA A 209 0.01 3.75 14.28
CA ALA A 209 -1.38 3.53 14.68
C ALA A 209 -1.65 3.78 16.17
N GLY A 210 -0.63 3.64 17.03
CA GLY A 210 -0.77 3.84 18.47
C GLY A 210 -0.68 5.28 18.95
N ILE A 211 -0.37 6.25 18.07
CA ILE A 211 -0.16 7.64 18.47
C ILE A 211 -1.48 8.40 18.36
N PRO A 212 -2.02 8.97 19.48
CA PRO A 212 -3.13 9.88 19.42
C PRO A 212 -2.77 11.13 18.61
N ARG A 213 -3.71 11.64 17.84
CA ARG A 213 -3.60 12.92 17.10
C ARG A 213 -4.74 13.84 17.56
N GLU A 214 -4.63 15.14 17.26
CA GLU A 214 -5.66 16.12 17.60
C GLU A 214 -7.05 15.72 17.03
N ASP A 215 -7.06 15.02 15.91
CA ASP A 215 -8.26 14.54 15.20
C ASP A 215 -8.55 13.04 15.41
N GLY A 216 -7.97 12.40 16.41
CA GLY A 216 -8.14 11.00 16.78
C GLY A 216 -6.95 10.10 16.44
N TYR A 217 -7.22 8.80 16.26
CA TYR A 217 -6.20 7.80 15.91
C TYR A 217 -6.18 7.53 14.41
N LYS A 218 -5.03 7.07 13.93
CA LYS A 218 -4.89 6.51 12.59
C LYS A 218 -5.18 5.02 12.63
#